data_fd1e26d9d8acd6b194863936a301031a
#
_entry.id   fd1e26d9d8acd6b194863936a301031a
#
_cell.length_a   1.000
_cell.length_b   1.000
_cell.length_c   1.000
_cell.angle_alpha   90.00
_cell.angle_beta   90.00
_cell.angle_gamma   90.00
#
_symmetry.space_group_name_H-M   'P 1'
#
loop_
_entity.id
_entity.type
_entity.pdbx_description
1 polymer ?
#
loop_
_entity_poly.entity_id
_entity_poly.type
_entity_poly.pdbx_seq_one_letter_code
_entity_poly.pdbx_strand_id
1 'polypeptide(L)'
;MDPESRIKELGLELPPSVPPGGVYKPIVITGNLGYISGHGPYLGDDKYITGRIGEDLSLEDGKKAARQVGLALLRTMKDNLSDLNR
;
A
#
# COMPACT_ATOMS: atom_id res chain seq x y z
N MET A 1 -2.67 12.25 18.00
CA MET A 1 -1.58 11.46 17.40
C MET A 1 -1.65 11.55 15.90
N ASP A 2 -0.54 11.82 15.25
CA ASP A 2 -0.50 11.94 13.81
C ASP A 2 -0.22 10.59 13.14
N PRO A 3 -0.47 10.47 11.83
CA PRO A 3 -0.26 9.21 11.10
C PRO A 3 1.17 8.69 11.14
N GLU A 4 2.18 9.55 11.02
CA GLU A 4 3.57 9.10 11.05
C GLU A 4 3.94 8.51 12.41
N SER A 5 3.50 9.13 13.49
CA SER A 5 3.72 8.61 14.84
C SER A 5 3.01 7.28 15.06
N ARG A 6 1.82 7.14 14.51
CA ARG A 6 1.03 5.92 14.64
C ARG A 6 1.70 4.74 13.94
N ILE A 7 2.31 4.98 12.78
CA ILE A 7 3.06 3.95 12.06
C ILE A 7 4.21 3.44 12.92
N LYS A 8 4.95 4.35 13.56
CA LYS A 8 6.05 3.97 14.45
C LYS A 8 5.54 3.20 15.66
N GLU A 9 4.47 3.68 16.28
CA GLU A 9 3.89 3.05 17.47
C GLU A 9 3.45 1.61 17.18
N LEU A 10 2.85 1.38 16.01
CA LEU A 10 2.38 0.05 15.60
C LEU A 10 3.49 -0.83 15.03
N GLY A 11 4.68 -0.29 14.82
CA GLY A 11 5.79 -1.03 14.25
C GLY A 11 5.54 -1.47 12.82
N LEU A 12 4.81 -0.66 12.04
CA LEU A 12 4.48 -1.01 10.67
C LEU A 12 5.69 -0.78 9.76
N GLU A 13 5.99 -1.79 8.94
CA GLU A 13 7.02 -1.70 7.92
C GLU A 13 6.36 -1.53 6.56
N LEU A 14 6.48 -0.33 5.99
CA LEU A 14 5.95 -0.07 4.66
C LEU A 14 6.87 -0.73 3.62
N PRO A 15 6.30 -1.35 2.56
CA PRO A 15 7.15 -1.90 1.50
C PRO A 15 7.89 -0.79 0.77
N PRO A 16 8.89 -1.13 -0.07
CA PRO A 16 9.51 -0.16 -0.96
C PRO A 16 8.46 0.48 -1.88
N SER A 17 8.82 1.59 -2.53
CA SER A 17 7.94 2.28 -3.46
C SER A 17 7.35 1.32 -4.50
N VAL A 18 6.03 1.39 -4.68
CA VAL A 18 5.31 0.47 -5.56
C VAL A 18 5.46 0.91 -7.02
N PRO A 19 5.99 0.06 -7.90
CA PRO A 19 6.06 0.40 -9.33
C PRO A 19 4.67 0.34 -9.95
N PRO A 20 4.32 1.29 -10.85
CA PRO A 20 3.02 1.21 -11.53
C PRO A 20 2.98 -0.03 -12.41
N GLY A 21 1.84 -0.75 -12.38
CA GLY A 21 1.64 -1.94 -13.20
C GLY A 21 1.22 -1.63 -14.64
N GLY A 22 1.24 -0.35 -15.06
CA GLY A 22 0.83 0.07 -16.38
C GLY A 22 1.14 1.55 -16.59
N VAL A 23 0.54 2.14 -17.61
CA VAL A 23 0.77 3.55 -17.96
C VAL A 23 -0.23 4.41 -17.19
N TYR A 24 0.02 4.60 -15.91
CA TYR A 24 -0.83 5.43 -15.05
C TYR A 24 -0.02 5.94 -13.86
N LYS A 25 -0.55 6.94 -13.19
CA LYS A 25 0.06 7.43 -11.94
C LYS A 25 -0.59 6.72 -10.75
N PRO A 26 0.19 6.35 -9.74
CA PRO A 26 -0.37 5.71 -8.54
C PRO A 26 -1.28 6.62 -7.74
N ILE A 27 -1.09 7.93 -7.82
CA ILE A 27 -1.95 8.91 -7.17
C ILE A 27 -1.97 10.21 -7.98
N VAL A 28 -3.12 10.85 -8.04
CA VAL A 28 -3.28 12.19 -8.65
C VAL A 28 -3.94 13.10 -7.61
N ILE A 29 -3.33 14.26 -7.38
CA ILE A 29 -3.83 15.22 -6.40
C ILE A 29 -4.42 16.43 -7.12
N THR A 30 -5.65 16.78 -6.77
CA THR A 30 -6.35 17.96 -7.30
C THR A 30 -6.93 18.74 -6.13
N GLY A 31 -6.35 19.93 -5.85
CA GLY A 31 -6.77 20.70 -4.69
C GLY A 31 -6.52 19.92 -3.40
N ASN A 32 -7.57 19.64 -2.66
CA ASN A 32 -7.52 18.89 -1.41
C ASN A 32 -7.90 17.42 -1.57
N LEU A 33 -8.05 16.95 -2.81
CA LEU A 33 -8.46 15.57 -3.09
C LEU A 33 -7.32 14.78 -3.71
N GLY A 34 -7.12 13.56 -3.23
CA GLY A 34 -6.19 12.61 -3.81
C GLY A 34 -6.94 11.41 -4.36
N TYR A 35 -6.69 11.07 -5.62
CA TYR A 35 -7.29 9.90 -6.28
C TYR A 35 -6.21 8.84 -6.42
N ILE A 36 -6.38 7.71 -5.74
CA ILE A 36 -5.39 6.64 -5.71
C ILE A 36 -5.83 5.52 -6.64
N SER A 37 -4.89 5.09 -7.50
CA SER A 37 -5.09 3.94 -8.39
C SER A 37 -5.12 2.64 -7.59
N GLY A 38 -5.63 1.56 -8.18
CA GLY A 38 -5.64 0.26 -7.54
C GLY A 38 -4.23 -0.22 -7.18
N HIS A 39 -4.11 -0.92 -6.07
CA HIS A 39 -2.85 -1.45 -5.57
C HIS A 39 -2.99 -2.94 -5.27
N GLY A 40 -1.90 -3.68 -5.52
CA GLY A 40 -1.78 -5.06 -5.11
C GLY A 40 -0.98 -5.22 -3.83
N PRO A 41 -0.90 -6.46 -3.30
CA PRO A 41 -0.16 -6.73 -2.06
C PRO A 41 1.35 -6.84 -2.33
N TYR A 42 1.97 -5.70 -2.60
CA TYR A 42 3.37 -5.59 -2.97
C TYR A 42 4.30 -5.88 -1.80
N LEU A 43 5.29 -6.75 -2.03
CA LEU A 43 6.27 -7.13 -1.01
C LEU A 43 7.65 -6.49 -1.23
N GLY A 44 7.87 -5.85 -2.36
CA GLY A 44 9.18 -5.36 -2.78
C GLY A 44 9.80 -6.29 -3.82
N ASP A 45 10.85 -5.83 -4.51
CA ASP A 45 11.59 -6.61 -5.51
C ASP A 45 10.69 -7.24 -6.58
N ASP A 46 9.67 -6.51 -7.03
CA ASP A 46 8.69 -6.95 -8.01
C ASP A 46 7.89 -8.19 -7.59
N LYS A 47 7.81 -8.45 -6.29
CA LYS A 47 7.07 -9.60 -5.73
C LYS A 47 5.76 -9.15 -5.10
N TYR A 48 4.73 -9.97 -5.30
CA TYR A 48 3.38 -9.77 -4.76
C TYR A 48 2.89 -11.07 -4.14
N ILE A 49 1.99 -10.96 -3.19
CA ILE A 49 1.26 -12.13 -2.70
C ILE A 49 0.26 -12.50 -3.79
N THR A 50 0.33 -13.72 -4.30
CA THR A 50 -0.52 -14.19 -5.39
C THR A 50 -1.21 -15.49 -5.03
N GLY A 51 -2.36 -15.75 -5.67
CA GLY A 51 -3.12 -16.96 -5.47
C GLY A 51 -4.60 -16.66 -5.31
N ARG A 52 -5.39 -17.73 -5.21
CA ARG A 52 -6.83 -17.66 -4.99
C ARG A 52 -7.18 -18.02 -3.57
N ILE A 53 -7.96 -17.17 -2.93
CA ILE A 53 -8.49 -17.45 -1.59
C ILE A 53 -9.48 -18.61 -1.71
N GLY A 54 -9.28 -19.63 -0.87
CA GLY A 54 -10.07 -20.84 -0.92
C GLY A 54 -9.45 -21.98 -1.71
N GLU A 55 -8.45 -21.69 -2.54
CA GLU A 55 -7.68 -22.69 -3.27
C GLU A 55 -6.22 -22.68 -2.82
N ASP A 56 -5.47 -21.65 -3.28
CA ASP A 56 -4.04 -21.52 -2.99
C ASP A 56 -3.78 -20.81 -1.66
N LEU A 57 -4.71 -19.93 -1.26
CA LEU A 57 -4.59 -19.11 -0.06
C LEU A 57 -5.75 -19.40 0.89
N SER A 58 -5.42 -19.47 2.17
CA SER A 58 -6.44 -19.58 3.23
C SER A 58 -7.05 -18.20 3.50
N LEU A 59 -8.12 -18.17 4.33
CA LEU A 59 -8.71 -16.91 4.77
C LEU A 59 -7.67 -16.02 5.46
N GLU A 60 -6.83 -16.61 6.31
CA GLU A 60 -5.78 -15.85 7.00
C GLU A 60 -4.75 -15.27 6.02
N ASP A 61 -4.38 -16.03 4.99
CA ASP A 61 -3.50 -15.54 3.93
C ASP A 61 -4.14 -14.37 3.19
N GLY A 62 -5.46 -14.44 2.95
CA GLY A 62 -6.21 -13.36 2.32
C GLY A 62 -6.20 -12.09 3.17
N LYS A 63 -6.34 -12.23 4.48
CA LYS A 63 -6.27 -11.09 5.40
C LYS A 63 -4.89 -10.46 5.38
N LYS A 64 -3.83 -11.27 5.34
CA LYS A 64 -2.46 -10.78 5.24
C LYS A 64 -2.23 -10.04 3.94
N ALA A 65 -2.77 -10.55 2.83
CA ALA A 65 -2.68 -9.89 1.53
C ALA A 65 -3.39 -8.54 1.55
N ALA A 66 -4.59 -8.47 2.13
CA ALA A 66 -5.32 -7.21 2.25
C ALA A 66 -4.57 -6.20 3.10
N ARG A 67 -3.95 -6.64 4.20
CA ARG A 67 -3.12 -5.79 5.04
C ARG A 67 -1.93 -5.25 4.25
N GLN A 68 -1.30 -6.09 3.43
CA GLN A 68 -0.16 -5.69 2.61
C GLN A 68 -0.56 -4.65 1.56
N VAL A 69 -1.76 -4.76 0.99
CA VAL A 69 -2.31 -3.72 0.10
C VAL A 69 -2.41 -2.39 0.85
N GLY A 70 -2.92 -2.41 2.07
CA GLY A 70 -2.99 -1.20 2.91
C GLY A 70 -1.63 -0.57 3.15
N LEU A 71 -0.62 -1.39 3.44
CA LEU A 71 0.75 -0.89 3.63
C LEU A 71 1.32 -0.30 2.33
N ALA A 72 1.02 -0.92 1.18
CA ALA A 72 1.44 -0.39 -0.12
C ALA A 72 0.78 0.95 -0.42
N LEU A 73 -0.51 1.11 -0.09
CA LEU A 73 -1.22 2.37 -0.23
C LEU A 73 -0.58 3.46 0.64
N LEU A 74 -0.21 3.13 1.88
CA LEU A 74 0.48 4.07 2.76
C LEU A 74 1.83 4.51 2.17
N ARG A 75 2.57 3.58 1.58
CA ARG A 75 3.85 3.91 0.91
C ARG A 75 3.62 4.88 -0.25
N THR A 76 2.63 4.61 -1.10
CA THR A 76 2.30 5.49 -2.23
C THR A 76 1.92 6.88 -1.75
N MET A 77 1.10 6.98 -0.71
CA MET A 77 0.72 8.27 -0.16
C MET A 77 1.93 9.00 0.41
N LYS A 78 2.78 8.30 1.16
CA LYS A 78 3.98 8.89 1.75
C LYS A 78 4.92 9.44 0.67
N ASP A 79 5.15 8.67 -0.39
CA ASP A 79 6.04 9.06 -1.48
C ASP A 79 5.54 10.31 -2.22
N ASN A 80 4.23 10.48 -2.32
CA ASN A 80 3.64 11.55 -3.13
C ASN A 80 3.16 12.76 -2.30
N LEU A 81 2.97 12.59 -1.00
CA LEU A 81 2.58 13.67 -0.10
C LEU A 81 3.75 14.21 0.71
N SER A 82 4.93 13.64 0.56
CA SER A 82 6.15 13.89 1.33
C SER A 82 6.03 13.37 2.76
N ASP A 83 4.84 13.44 3.35
CA ASP A 83 4.61 13.12 4.75
C ASP A 83 3.13 12.75 4.92
N LEU A 84 2.85 11.69 5.68
CA LEU A 84 1.47 11.25 5.92
C LEU A 84 0.70 12.16 6.87
N ASN A 85 1.39 13.08 7.54
CA ASN A 85 0.75 14.07 8.42
C ASN A 85 0.13 15.22 7.64
N ARG A 86 0.38 15.26 6.36
CA ARG A 86 -0.17 16.29 5.48
C ARG A 86 -1.71 16.11 5.24
#